data_595ea8ee73b2791e2ae12c3ad68e1dd4
#
_entry.id   595ea8ee73b2791e2ae12c3ad68e1dd4
#
_cell.length_a   1.000
_cell.length_b   1.000
_cell.length_c   1.000
_cell.angle_alpha   90.00
_cell.angle_beta   90.00
_cell.angle_gamma   90.00
#
_symmetry.space_group_name_H-M   'P 1'
#
loop_
_entity.id
_entity.type
_entity.pdbx_description
1 polymer ?
#
loop_
_entity_poly.entity_id
_entity_poly.type
_entity_poly.pdbx_seq_one_letter_code
_entity_poly.pdbx_strand_id
1 'polypeptide(L)'
;MELREINAFLQVAQFKSFSKAARHLGYSQAAITIQIKQLEQELDVHLFDRIGKQISLTRDGELFFEHANTIMQELAQARETLSRDRKLHGTLRIGTIESICTVLLPQVMKQYHTLYPEVNVRITLDSPEILLNSLTNGTLDLVYILDQQIHDERFIKVLETPEEAVFTASSSNPFTGRQQIPLDEILSHPFILTERNASYRLMLDRYLAAREQAIRPYLSIGNTEFIIRQLIGSSSLSFLPSFAIAPEEKKGLLCALDVDQFHMQVWRQVLHHKDKWVTREMEAFFQLLRSQHH
;
A
#
# COMPACT_ATOMS: atom_id res chain seq x y z
N MET A 1 -15.48 11.87 31.22
CA MET A 1 -14.92 11.38 29.94
C MET A 1 -14.70 9.88 30.05
N GLU A 2 -15.44 9.13 29.26
CA GLU A 2 -15.45 7.68 29.26
C GLU A 2 -14.74 7.15 28.01
N LEU A 3 -14.05 6.01 28.10
CA LEU A 3 -13.38 5.42 26.92
C LEU A 3 -14.32 5.13 25.75
N ARG A 4 -15.61 4.84 26.04
CA ARG A 4 -16.63 4.63 24.99
C ARG A 4 -16.95 5.92 24.24
N GLU A 5 -16.89 7.08 24.89
CA GLU A 5 -17.10 8.40 24.30
C GLU A 5 -15.95 8.78 23.38
N ILE A 6 -14.70 8.53 23.85
CA ILE A 6 -13.49 8.71 23.04
C ILE A 6 -13.53 7.81 21.79
N ASN A 7 -13.90 6.54 21.94
CA ASN A 7 -14.02 5.65 20.81
C ASN A 7 -15.11 6.08 19.83
N ALA A 8 -16.28 6.52 20.34
CA ALA A 8 -17.35 7.07 19.51
C ALA A 8 -16.88 8.28 18.72
N PHE A 9 -16.14 9.21 19.37
CA PHE A 9 -15.56 10.38 18.74
C PHE A 9 -14.62 9.98 17.58
N LEU A 10 -13.66 9.09 17.82
CA LEU A 10 -12.72 8.62 16.81
C LEU A 10 -13.43 7.97 15.62
N GLN A 11 -14.47 7.16 15.87
CA GLN A 11 -15.23 6.53 14.79
C GLN A 11 -16.07 7.53 13.99
N VAL A 12 -16.67 8.55 14.65
CA VAL A 12 -17.40 9.61 13.93
C VAL A 12 -16.44 10.44 13.08
N ALA A 13 -15.25 10.77 13.60
CA ALA A 13 -14.21 11.49 12.86
C ALA A 13 -13.75 10.68 11.62
N GLN A 14 -13.49 9.39 11.79
CA GLN A 14 -13.05 8.50 10.73
C GLN A 14 -14.08 8.33 9.61
N PHE A 15 -15.35 8.08 9.98
CA PHE A 15 -16.42 7.85 8.98
C PHE A 15 -17.04 9.15 8.46
N LYS A 16 -16.74 10.29 9.07
CA LYS A 16 -17.39 11.58 8.81
C LYS A 16 -18.92 11.46 8.82
N SER A 17 -19.44 10.56 9.68
CA SER A 17 -20.85 10.18 9.72
C SER A 17 -21.24 9.52 11.03
N PHE A 18 -22.17 10.12 11.78
CA PHE A 18 -22.72 9.52 12.99
C PHE A 18 -23.43 8.19 12.74
N SER A 19 -24.17 8.09 11.63
CA SER A 19 -24.91 6.85 11.29
C SER A 19 -23.98 5.70 10.92
N LYS A 20 -22.89 5.98 10.19
CA LYS A 20 -21.89 4.96 9.85
C LYS A 20 -21.10 4.51 11.09
N ALA A 21 -20.67 5.45 11.93
CA ALA A 21 -20.01 5.16 13.20
C ALA A 21 -20.89 4.32 14.12
N ALA A 22 -22.17 4.69 14.27
CA ALA A 22 -23.13 3.93 15.06
C ALA A 22 -23.27 2.49 14.59
N ARG A 23 -23.42 2.27 13.28
CA ARG A 23 -23.51 0.93 12.70
C ARG A 23 -22.23 0.12 12.93
N HIS A 24 -21.07 0.76 12.81
CA HIS A 24 -19.78 0.12 13.04
C HIS A 24 -19.58 -0.32 14.48
N LEU A 25 -20.02 0.51 15.43
CA LEU A 25 -19.91 0.26 16.87
C LEU A 25 -21.06 -0.60 17.43
N GLY A 26 -22.09 -0.92 16.66
CA GLY A 26 -23.24 -1.68 17.11
C GLY A 26 -24.20 -0.87 18.00
N TYR A 27 -24.21 0.47 17.85
CA TYR A 27 -25.09 1.38 18.58
C TYR A 27 -26.14 2.02 17.68
N SER A 28 -27.17 2.65 18.29
CA SER A 28 -28.05 3.57 17.57
C SER A 28 -27.34 4.90 17.31
N GLN A 29 -27.75 5.61 16.24
CA GLN A 29 -27.21 6.94 15.97
C GLN A 29 -27.48 7.92 17.12
N ALA A 30 -28.64 7.80 17.80
CA ALA A 30 -29.00 8.61 18.96
C ALA A 30 -28.01 8.40 20.12
N ALA A 31 -27.62 7.14 20.38
CA ALA A 31 -26.65 6.82 21.42
C ALA A 31 -25.27 7.45 21.13
N ILE A 32 -24.77 7.34 19.89
CA ILE A 32 -23.50 7.99 19.51
C ILE A 32 -23.60 9.52 19.64
N THR A 33 -24.75 10.11 19.24
CA THR A 33 -24.96 11.56 19.38
C THR A 33 -24.90 12.01 20.84
N ILE A 34 -25.47 11.23 21.75
CA ILE A 34 -25.43 11.50 23.20
C ILE A 34 -24.01 11.40 23.73
N GLN A 35 -23.27 10.35 23.37
CA GLN A 35 -21.89 10.16 23.80
C GLN A 35 -20.99 11.33 23.35
N ILE A 36 -21.12 11.78 22.11
CA ILE A 36 -20.37 12.94 21.61
C ILE A 36 -20.76 14.21 22.37
N LYS A 37 -22.03 14.45 22.59
CA LYS A 37 -22.49 15.63 23.37
C LYS A 37 -21.95 15.62 24.80
N GLN A 38 -21.94 14.47 25.47
CA GLN A 38 -21.40 14.34 26.82
C GLN A 38 -19.89 14.66 26.83
N LEU A 39 -19.17 14.16 25.86
CA LEU A 39 -17.73 14.44 25.68
C LEU A 39 -17.48 15.94 25.43
N GLU A 40 -18.23 16.57 24.52
CA GLU A 40 -18.14 18.00 24.22
C GLU A 40 -18.47 18.86 25.44
N GLN A 41 -19.50 18.48 26.22
CA GLN A 41 -19.88 19.17 27.45
C GLN A 41 -18.83 19.07 28.54
N GLU A 42 -18.20 17.89 28.71
CA GLU A 42 -17.14 17.70 29.71
C GLU A 42 -15.87 18.47 29.37
N LEU A 43 -15.54 18.57 28.07
CA LEU A 43 -14.39 19.31 27.58
C LEU A 43 -14.65 20.81 27.40
N ASP A 44 -15.91 21.23 27.49
CA ASP A 44 -16.38 22.60 27.25
C ASP A 44 -15.98 23.15 25.86
N VAL A 45 -16.02 22.28 24.85
CA VAL A 45 -15.71 22.62 23.45
C VAL A 45 -16.60 21.86 22.47
N HIS A 46 -16.71 22.36 21.24
CA HIS A 46 -17.29 21.60 20.15
C HIS A 46 -16.19 20.88 19.36
N LEU A 47 -16.34 19.58 19.20
CA LEU A 47 -15.36 18.74 18.48
C LEU A 47 -15.71 18.56 17.00
N PHE A 48 -16.99 18.77 16.64
CA PHE A 48 -17.46 18.62 15.26
C PHE A 48 -18.18 19.85 14.74
N ASP A 49 -17.85 20.26 13.53
CA ASP A 49 -18.65 21.16 12.72
C ASP A 49 -19.67 20.36 11.90
N ARG A 50 -20.91 20.89 11.85
CA ARG A 50 -22.02 20.31 11.09
C ARG A 50 -22.52 21.34 10.09
N ILE A 51 -21.95 21.34 8.88
CA ILE A 51 -22.37 22.27 7.83
C ILE A 51 -23.20 21.48 6.80
N GLY A 52 -24.51 21.64 6.86
CA GLY A 52 -25.45 20.87 6.04
C GLY A 52 -25.41 19.37 6.34
N LYS A 53 -24.96 18.57 5.36
CA LYS A 53 -24.79 17.12 5.51
C LYS A 53 -23.35 16.69 5.77
N GLN A 54 -22.41 17.61 5.80
CA GLN A 54 -21.00 17.32 6.02
C GLN A 54 -20.65 17.44 7.51
N ILE A 55 -19.81 16.53 7.97
CA ILE A 55 -19.25 16.49 9.31
C ILE A 55 -17.73 16.59 9.17
N SER A 56 -17.15 17.59 9.82
CA SER A 56 -15.70 17.79 9.93
C SER A 56 -15.32 18.05 11.38
N LEU A 57 -14.06 17.83 11.72
CA LEU A 57 -13.53 18.23 13.01
C LEU A 57 -13.43 19.76 13.07
N THR A 58 -13.67 20.33 14.25
CA THR A 58 -13.26 21.69 14.59
C THR A 58 -11.75 21.71 14.85
N ARG A 59 -11.16 22.89 15.07
CA ARG A 59 -9.78 23.02 15.53
C ARG A 59 -9.54 22.27 16.85
N ASP A 60 -10.46 22.38 17.80
CA ASP A 60 -10.38 21.66 19.07
C ASP A 60 -10.60 20.17 18.88
N GLY A 61 -11.44 19.78 17.91
CA GLY A 61 -11.63 18.40 17.49
C GLY A 61 -10.37 17.79 16.91
N GLU A 62 -9.58 18.52 16.10
CA GLU A 62 -8.30 18.06 15.56
C GLU A 62 -7.27 17.84 16.66
N LEU A 63 -7.15 18.81 17.59
CA LEU A 63 -6.25 18.67 18.74
C LEU A 63 -6.66 17.50 19.63
N PHE A 64 -7.95 17.37 19.93
CA PHE A 64 -8.43 16.25 20.72
C PHE A 64 -8.27 14.91 20.03
N PHE A 65 -8.33 14.87 18.70
CA PHE A 65 -8.15 13.64 17.90
C PHE A 65 -6.76 13.03 18.12
N GLU A 66 -5.70 13.84 18.16
CA GLU A 66 -4.33 13.38 18.44
C GLU A 66 -4.24 12.76 19.85
N HIS A 67 -4.79 13.43 20.85
CA HIS A 67 -4.81 12.94 22.24
C HIS A 67 -5.68 11.68 22.38
N ALA A 68 -6.84 11.66 21.76
CA ALA A 68 -7.74 10.52 21.78
C ALA A 68 -7.10 9.26 21.19
N ASN A 69 -6.36 9.40 20.07
CA ASN A 69 -5.60 8.30 19.49
C ASN A 69 -4.52 7.78 20.46
N THR A 70 -3.78 8.68 21.09
CA THR A 70 -2.73 8.31 22.05
C THR A 70 -3.33 7.55 23.25
N ILE A 71 -4.42 8.04 23.83
CA ILE A 71 -5.10 7.38 24.96
C ILE A 71 -5.53 5.95 24.59
N MET A 72 -6.12 5.79 23.41
CA MET A 72 -6.59 4.47 22.98
C MET A 72 -5.45 3.53 22.62
N GLN A 73 -4.32 4.06 22.12
CA GLN A 73 -3.10 3.27 21.89
C GLN A 73 -2.51 2.78 23.20
N GLU A 74 -2.36 3.66 24.20
CA GLU A 74 -1.87 3.29 25.52
C GLU A 74 -2.79 2.25 26.20
N LEU A 75 -4.10 2.41 26.06
CA LEU A 75 -5.06 1.42 26.57
C LEU A 75 -4.91 0.06 25.87
N ALA A 76 -4.70 0.07 24.55
CA ALA A 76 -4.47 -1.16 23.79
C ALA A 76 -3.18 -1.84 24.24
N GLN A 77 -2.10 -1.06 24.42
CA GLN A 77 -0.80 -1.55 24.89
C GLN A 77 -0.89 -2.12 26.33
N ALA A 78 -1.60 -1.42 27.23
CA ALA A 78 -1.83 -1.92 28.59
C ALA A 78 -2.59 -3.26 28.59
N ARG A 79 -3.64 -3.37 27.78
CA ARG A 79 -4.39 -4.62 27.59
C ARG A 79 -3.53 -5.74 27.01
N GLU A 80 -2.63 -5.41 26.10
CA GLU A 80 -1.69 -6.35 25.48
C GLU A 80 -0.66 -6.86 26.50
N THR A 81 -0.09 -5.96 27.28
CA THR A 81 0.87 -6.30 28.36
C THR A 81 0.24 -7.25 29.38
N LEU A 82 -1.06 -7.08 29.65
CA LEU A 82 -1.80 -7.91 30.61
C LEU A 82 -2.42 -9.17 29.98
N SER A 83 -2.53 -9.25 28.66
CA SER A 83 -3.16 -10.36 27.94
C SER A 83 -2.22 -11.03 26.95
N ARG A 84 -1.10 -11.57 27.42
CA ARG A 84 -0.10 -12.31 26.63
C ARG A 84 -0.65 -13.50 25.82
N ASP A 85 -1.93 -13.86 26.00
CA ASP A 85 -2.56 -15.06 25.42
C ASP A 85 -3.76 -14.81 24.49
N ARG A 86 -4.06 -13.58 24.08
CA ARG A 86 -5.18 -13.37 23.15
C ARG A 86 -4.71 -13.40 21.70
N LYS A 87 -5.09 -14.47 20.99
CA LYS A 87 -4.94 -14.64 19.54
C LYS A 87 -5.52 -13.41 18.80
N LEU A 88 -4.74 -12.89 17.84
CA LEU A 88 -5.23 -11.84 16.94
C LEU A 88 -6.38 -12.39 16.10
N HIS A 89 -7.42 -11.62 15.95
CA HIS A 89 -8.60 -11.95 15.15
C HIS A 89 -9.15 -10.70 14.48
N GLY A 90 -9.97 -10.85 13.45
CA GLY A 90 -10.54 -9.72 12.74
C GLY A 90 -10.18 -9.72 11.26
N THR A 91 -10.28 -8.58 10.60
CA THR A 91 -10.01 -8.47 9.17
C THR A 91 -8.95 -7.41 8.92
N LEU A 92 -7.89 -7.79 8.21
CA LEU A 92 -6.86 -6.89 7.67
C LEU A 92 -7.10 -6.68 6.18
N ARG A 93 -7.34 -5.42 5.77
CA ARG A 93 -7.61 -5.04 4.38
C ARG A 93 -6.37 -4.38 3.79
N ILE A 94 -5.74 -5.08 2.86
CA ILE A 94 -4.49 -4.66 2.21
C ILE A 94 -4.79 -4.28 0.77
N GLY A 95 -4.42 -3.06 0.37
CA GLY A 95 -4.33 -2.69 -1.04
C GLY A 95 -2.93 -2.92 -1.57
N THR A 96 -2.78 -3.50 -2.76
CA THR A 96 -1.47 -3.70 -3.36
C THR A 96 -1.54 -3.73 -4.88
N ILE A 97 -0.39 -3.67 -5.52
CA ILE A 97 -0.25 -3.85 -6.96
C ILE A 97 0.09 -5.31 -7.30
N GLU A 98 -0.13 -5.68 -8.53
CA GLU A 98 0.00 -7.07 -8.99
C GLU A 98 1.41 -7.64 -8.76
N SER A 99 2.46 -6.92 -9.11
CA SER A 99 3.84 -7.41 -8.98
C SER A 99 4.26 -7.68 -7.52
N ILE A 100 3.84 -6.82 -6.57
CA ILE A 100 4.06 -7.04 -5.14
C ILE A 100 3.22 -8.23 -4.64
N CYS A 101 1.97 -8.31 -5.07
CA CYS A 101 1.06 -9.41 -4.69
C CYS A 101 1.61 -10.77 -5.13
N THR A 102 2.17 -10.84 -6.33
CA THR A 102 2.64 -12.10 -6.91
C THR A 102 4.01 -12.51 -6.36
N VAL A 103 4.92 -11.56 -6.13
CA VAL A 103 6.31 -11.90 -5.83
C VAL A 103 6.63 -11.79 -4.33
N LEU A 104 6.20 -10.72 -3.66
CA LEU A 104 6.62 -10.44 -2.28
C LEU A 104 5.60 -10.90 -1.23
N LEU A 105 4.33 -10.65 -1.46
CA LEU A 105 3.29 -10.97 -0.46
C LEU A 105 3.12 -12.46 -0.16
N PRO A 106 3.32 -13.43 -1.06
CA PRO A 106 3.07 -14.83 -0.74
C PRO A 106 3.87 -15.34 0.46
N GLN A 107 5.15 -14.96 0.56
CA GLN A 107 5.99 -15.36 1.68
C GLN A 107 5.55 -14.68 2.98
N VAL A 108 5.24 -13.39 2.93
CA VAL A 108 4.72 -12.62 4.07
C VAL A 108 3.40 -13.21 4.57
N MET A 109 2.48 -13.50 3.65
CA MET A 109 1.16 -14.06 3.97
C MET A 109 1.25 -15.44 4.60
N LYS A 110 2.16 -16.29 4.11
CA LYS A 110 2.40 -17.60 4.70
C LYS A 110 2.87 -17.48 6.16
N GLN A 111 3.81 -16.59 6.43
CA GLN A 111 4.29 -16.36 7.81
C GLN A 111 3.21 -15.71 8.67
N TYR A 112 2.50 -14.71 8.14
CA TYR A 112 1.42 -14.04 8.85
C TYR A 112 0.31 -15.00 9.26
N HIS A 113 -0.15 -15.84 8.34
CA HIS A 113 -1.18 -16.84 8.64
C HIS A 113 -0.69 -17.91 9.65
N THR A 114 0.58 -18.31 9.60
CA THR A 114 1.16 -19.26 10.57
C THR A 114 1.13 -18.68 11.99
N LEU A 115 1.43 -17.39 12.14
CA LEU A 115 1.47 -16.71 13.44
C LEU A 115 0.07 -16.28 13.91
N TYR A 116 -0.81 -15.90 12.96
CA TYR A 116 -2.12 -15.30 13.25
C TYR A 116 -3.24 -15.95 12.42
N PRO A 117 -3.53 -17.24 12.67
CA PRO A 117 -4.45 -18.01 11.82
C PRO A 117 -5.92 -17.56 11.89
N GLU A 118 -6.30 -16.79 12.92
CA GLU A 118 -7.67 -16.29 13.10
C GLU A 118 -7.89 -14.91 12.45
N VAL A 119 -6.84 -14.32 11.84
CA VAL A 119 -6.98 -13.04 11.10
C VAL A 119 -7.41 -13.32 9.67
N ASN A 120 -8.52 -12.70 9.27
CA ASN A 120 -8.98 -12.74 7.87
C ASN A 120 -8.27 -11.63 7.08
N VAL A 121 -7.41 -11.99 6.13
CA VAL A 121 -6.74 -11.03 5.26
C VAL A 121 -7.51 -10.88 3.95
N ARG A 122 -7.83 -9.64 3.57
CA ARG A 122 -8.43 -9.30 2.28
C ARG A 122 -7.47 -8.44 1.47
N ILE A 123 -7.11 -8.91 0.28
CA ILE A 123 -6.21 -8.21 -0.63
C ILE A 123 -7.03 -7.64 -1.78
N THR A 124 -6.82 -6.36 -2.07
CA THR A 124 -7.39 -5.65 -3.23
C THR A 124 -6.25 -5.26 -4.16
N LEU A 125 -6.38 -5.64 -5.43
CA LEU A 125 -5.41 -5.29 -6.48
C LEU A 125 -5.98 -4.13 -7.30
N ASP A 126 -5.17 -3.06 -7.40
CA ASP A 126 -5.51 -1.93 -8.28
C ASP A 126 -4.26 -1.07 -8.52
N SER A 127 -4.40 0.02 -9.30
CA SER A 127 -3.36 1.02 -9.48
C SER A 127 -3.10 1.80 -8.19
N PRO A 128 -1.88 2.33 -7.97
CA PRO A 128 -1.54 3.09 -6.77
C PRO A 128 -2.50 4.25 -6.49
N GLU A 129 -2.95 4.97 -7.53
CA GLU A 129 -3.90 6.08 -7.40
C GLU A 129 -5.24 5.63 -6.78
N ILE A 130 -5.82 4.53 -7.28
CA ILE A 130 -7.09 3.99 -6.76
C ILE A 130 -6.90 3.47 -5.34
N LEU A 131 -5.78 2.81 -5.06
CA LEU A 131 -5.46 2.28 -3.73
C LEU A 131 -5.30 3.40 -2.70
N LEU A 132 -4.62 4.50 -3.04
CA LEU A 132 -4.47 5.67 -2.16
C LEU A 132 -5.81 6.38 -1.91
N ASN A 133 -6.68 6.45 -2.91
CA ASN A 133 -8.04 6.94 -2.74
C ASN A 133 -8.85 6.03 -1.79
N SER A 134 -8.71 4.71 -1.94
CA SER A 134 -9.36 3.72 -1.07
C SER A 134 -8.83 3.79 0.37
N LEU A 135 -7.55 4.07 0.54
CA LEU A 135 -6.93 4.31 1.85
C LEU A 135 -7.49 5.58 2.50
N THR A 136 -7.59 6.68 1.74
CA THR A 136 -8.19 7.95 2.20
C THR A 136 -9.66 7.78 2.60
N ASN A 137 -10.41 6.94 1.88
CA ASN A 137 -11.82 6.66 2.18
C ASN A 137 -12.02 5.62 3.30
N GLY A 138 -10.94 5.08 3.87
CA GLY A 138 -10.98 4.11 4.97
C GLY A 138 -11.49 2.71 4.58
N THR A 139 -11.59 2.40 3.27
CA THR A 139 -11.98 1.07 2.78
C THR A 139 -10.82 0.07 2.86
N LEU A 140 -9.59 0.56 2.87
CA LEU A 140 -8.36 -0.19 3.13
C LEU A 140 -7.76 0.20 4.47
N ASP A 141 -7.04 -0.72 5.09
CA ASP A 141 -6.31 -0.48 6.33
C ASP A 141 -4.89 0.01 6.05
N LEU A 142 -4.27 -0.57 5.04
CA LEU A 142 -2.94 -0.19 4.55
C LEU A 142 -2.84 -0.46 3.05
N VAL A 143 -1.83 0.16 2.43
CA VAL A 143 -1.43 -0.17 1.06
C VAL A 143 0.05 -0.54 1.02
N TYR A 144 0.41 -1.49 0.17
CA TYR A 144 1.78 -1.88 -0.14
C TYR A 144 1.96 -1.74 -1.66
N ILE A 145 2.61 -0.66 -2.07
CA ILE A 145 2.68 -0.22 -3.47
C ILE A 145 4.09 0.06 -3.93
N LEU A 146 4.26 0.13 -5.24
CA LEU A 146 5.46 0.58 -5.94
C LEU A 146 5.10 1.80 -6.78
N ASP A 147 5.72 2.94 -6.50
CA ASP A 147 5.46 4.20 -7.21
C ASP A 147 6.65 5.17 -7.05
N GLN A 148 6.51 6.38 -7.56
CA GLN A 148 7.35 7.50 -7.14
C GLN A 148 7.22 7.69 -5.63
N GLN A 149 8.22 8.33 -5.04
CA GLN A 149 8.19 8.63 -3.62
C GLN A 149 6.98 9.51 -3.28
N ILE A 150 6.10 9.01 -2.42
CA ILE A 150 4.88 9.71 -2.04
C ILE A 150 5.21 10.72 -0.94
N HIS A 151 4.94 11.99 -1.21
CA HIS A 151 5.07 13.10 -0.27
C HIS A 151 3.68 13.70 0.02
N ASP A 152 2.83 12.93 0.70
CA ASP A 152 1.47 13.34 1.05
C ASP A 152 1.29 13.20 2.56
N GLU A 153 1.07 14.32 3.23
CA GLU A 153 0.93 14.40 4.68
C GLU A 153 -0.29 13.65 5.25
N ARG A 154 -1.18 13.19 4.37
CA ARG A 154 -2.31 12.33 4.77
C ARG A 154 -1.87 10.91 5.12
N PHE A 155 -0.67 10.49 4.71
CA PHE A 155 -0.21 9.12 4.88
C PHE A 155 1.05 9.03 5.75
N ILE A 156 1.07 8.02 6.61
CA ILE A 156 2.25 7.64 7.37
C ILE A 156 2.96 6.51 6.61
N LYS A 157 4.24 6.69 6.36
CA LYS A 157 5.11 5.69 5.76
C LYS A 157 5.64 4.76 6.84
N VAL A 158 5.25 3.49 6.77
CA VAL A 158 5.74 2.44 7.66
C VAL A 158 7.04 1.84 7.16
N LEU A 159 7.12 1.71 5.83
CA LEU A 159 8.27 1.21 5.09
C LEU A 159 8.45 2.02 3.81
N GLU A 160 9.68 2.33 3.47
CA GLU A 160 10.06 2.95 2.21
C GLU A 160 11.42 2.40 1.79
N THR A 161 11.45 1.73 0.63
CA THR A 161 12.67 1.10 0.10
C THR A 161 12.83 1.49 -1.36
N PRO A 162 14.00 2.00 -1.79
CA PRO A 162 14.26 2.22 -3.19
C PRO A 162 14.34 0.89 -3.95
N GLU A 163 13.80 0.89 -5.13
CA GLU A 163 13.82 -0.23 -6.07
C GLU A 163 14.18 0.28 -7.46
N GLU A 164 14.73 -0.58 -8.29
CA GLU A 164 14.98 -0.26 -9.69
C GLU A 164 13.95 -0.92 -10.58
N ALA A 165 13.50 -0.20 -11.61
CA ALA A 165 12.79 -0.78 -12.72
C ALA A 165 13.75 -0.89 -13.90
N VAL A 166 13.88 -2.11 -14.45
CA VAL A 166 14.92 -2.48 -15.40
C VAL A 166 14.37 -3.08 -16.68
N PHE A 167 15.04 -2.84 -17.79
CA PHE A 167 14.82 -3.67 -18.97
C PHE A 167 15.31 -5.07 -18.69
N THR A 168 14.53 -6.07 -19.08
CA THR A 168 14.81 -7.47 -18.81
C THR A 168 14.60 -8.34 -20.03
N ALA A 169 15.37 -9.40 -20.12
CA ALA A 169 15.33 -10.37 -21.20
C ALA A 169 15.56 -11.79 -20.68
N SER A 170 15.32 -12.79 -21.55
CA SER A 170 15.82 -14.16 -21.33
C SER A 170 17.34 -14.15 -21.24
N SER A 171 17.92 -15.00 -20.39
CA SER A 171 19.37 -15.19 -20.32
C SER A 171 19.98 -15.75 -21.63
N SER A 172 19.16 -16.28 -22.52
CA SER A 172 19.57 -16.68 -23.88
C SER A 172 19.51 -15.54 -24.91
N ASN A 173 19.08 -14.35 -24.54
CA ASN A 173 18.95 -13.21 -25.43
C ASN A 173 20.35 -12.67 -25.83
N PRO A 174 20.56 -12.22 -27.09
CA PRO A 174 21.84 -11.67 -27.55
C PRO A 174 22.34 -10.44 -26.74
N PHE A 175 21.49 -9.79 -26.01
CA PHE A 175 21.89 -8.67 -25.13
C PHE A 175 22.51 -9.13 -23.81
N THR A 176 22.38 -10.38 -23.44
CA THR A 176 22.88 -10.90 -22.17
C THR A 176 24.41 -10.72 -22.08
N GLY A 177 24.85 -10.10 -20.96
CA GLY A 177 26.26 -9.83 -20.70
C GLY A 177 26.86 -8.63 -21.46
N ARG A 178 26.08 -7.97 -22.32
CA ARG A 178 26.49 -6.69 -22.92
C ARG A 178 26.34 -5.57 -21.92
N GLN A 179 27.26 -4.60 -21.96
CA GLN A 179 27.24 -3.41 -21.13
C GLN A 179 26.93 -2.19 -21.98
N GLN A 180 26.28 -1.18 -21.35
CA GLN A 180 25.98 0.11 -21.95
C GLN A 180 25.27 -0.02 -23.32
N ILE A 181 24.22 -0.84 -23.37
CA ILE A 181 23.46 -1.08 -24.60
C ILE A 181 22.71 0.21 -24.97
N PRO A 182 22.85 0.72 -26.21
CA PRO A 182 22.12 1.92 -26.64
C PRO A 182 20.61 1.73 -26.50
N LEU A 183 19.92 2.73 -25.94
CA LEU A 183 18.48 2.67 -25.74
C LEU A 183 17.71 2.43 -27.05
N ASP A 184 18.13 3.07 -28.16
CA ASP A 184 17.53 2.87 -29.47
C ASP A 184 17.59 1.42 -29.95
N GLU A 185 18.67 0.71 -29.64
CA GLU A 185 18.82 -0.70 -29.96
C GLU A 185 17.81 -1.53 -29.16
N ILE A 186 17.65 -1.27 -27.87
CA ILE A 186 16.65 -1.90 -27.01
C ILE A 186 15.24 -1.66 -27.56
N LEU A 187 14.90 -0.41 -27.90
CA LEU A 187 13.56 -0.01 -28.36
C LEU A 187 13.17 -0.63 -29.72
N SER A 188 14.14 -1.11 -30.50
CA SER A 188 13.88 -1.76 -31.78
C SER A 188 13.35 -3.20 -31.65
N HIS A 189 13.37 -3.78 -30.46
CA HIS A 189 12.98 -5.17 -30.21
C HIS A 189 11.50 -5.33 -29.86
N PRO A 190 10.94 -6.54 -29.98
CA PRO A 190 9.57 -6.80 -29.55
C PRO A 190 9.46 -6.75 -28.01
N PHE A 191 8.42 -6.09 -27.51
CA PHE A 191 8.15 -5.93 -26.09
C PHE A 191 6.86 -6.62 -25.64
N ILE A 192 6.94 -7.23 -24.45
CA ILE A 192 5.81 -7.57 -23.62
C ILE A 192 5.85 -6.62 -22.42
N LEU A 193 4.79 -5.85 -22.18
CA LEU A 193 4.78 -4.88 -21.08
C LEU A 193 3.56 -5.06 -20.20
N THR A 194 3.63 -4.52 -19.00
CA THR A 194 2.46 -4.43 -18.12
C THR A 194 1.43 -3.44 -18.67
N GLU A 195 0.26 -3.38 -18.06
CA GLU A 195 -0.78 -2.42 -18.41
C GLU A 195 -0.29 -0.98 -18.21
N ARG A 196 -0.94 -0.04 -18.94
CA ARG A 196 -0.49 1.36 -18.99
C ARG A 196 -0.63 2.12 -17.66
N ASN A 197 -1.49 1.67 -16.75
CA ASN A 197 -1.74 2.29 -15.45
C ASN A 197 -0.78 1.81 -14.35
N ALA A 198 0.13 0.87 -14.62
CA ALA A 198 1.19 0.53 -13.69
C ALA A 198 2.19 1.71 -13.58
N SER A 199 2.54 2.10 -12.35
CA SER A 199 3.33 3.31 -12.08
C SER A 199 4.68 3.34 -12.81
N TYR A 200 5.47 2.26 -12.72
CA TYR A 200 6.77 2.18 -13.40
C TYR A 200 6.63 2.19 -14.93
N ARG A 201 5.51 1.68 -15.48
CA ARG A 201 5.20 1.77 -16.91
C ARG A 201 4.89 3.20 -17.31
N LEU A 202 4.09 3.94 -16.53
CA LEU A 202 3.82 5.36 -16.77
C LEU A 202 5.10 6.18 -16.71
N MET A 203 6.01 5.86 -15.79
CA MET A 203 7.31 6.53 -15.69
C MET A 203 8.16 6.27 -16.93
N LEU A 204 8.23 5.01 -17.40
CA LEU A 204 8.92 4.66 -18.65
C LEU A 204 8.33 5.39 -19.84
N ASP A 205 7.02 5.38 -20.00
CA ASP A 205 6.35 6.04 -21.12
C ASP A 205 6.63 7.56 -21.12
N ARG A 206 6.63 8.21 -19.95
CA ARG A 206 7.01 9.64 -19.82
C ARG A 206 8.49 9.88 -20.15
N TYR A 207 9.39 9.02 -19.67
CA TYR A 207 10.81 9.12 -19.96
C TYR A 207 11.10 9.02 -21.45
N LEU A 208 10.45 8.10 -22.14
CA LEU A 208 10.59 7.91 -23.59
C LEU A 208 9.92 9.06 -24.37
N ALA A 209 8.74 9.50 -23.97
CA ALA A 209 8.02 10.60 -24.62
C ALA A 209 8.85 11.91 -24.59
N ALA A 210 9.57 12.19 -23.50
CA ALA A 210 10.47 13.34 -23.41
C ALA A 210 11.65 13.29 -24.41
N ARG A 211 11.88 12.12 -25.03
CA ARG A 211 12.91 11.87 -26.07
C ARG A 211 12.30 11.62 -27.44
N GLU A 212 11.02 11.92 -27.60
CA GLU A 212 10.27 11.61 -28.82
C GLU A 212 10.27 10.12 -29.21
N GLN A 213 10.44 9.26 -28.22
CA GLN A 213 10.47 7.80 -28.36
C GLN A 213 9.25 7.14 -27.74
N ALA A 214 8.92 5.92 -28.15
CA ALA A 214 7.85 5.14 -27.57
C ALA A 214 8.05 3.65 -27.83
N ILE A 215 7.64 2.80 -26.88
CA ILE A 215 7.54 1.38 -27.08
C ILE A 215 6.11 1.02 -27.51
N ARG A 216 6.01 0.25 -28.60
CA ARG A 216 4.77 -0.39 -29.04
C ARG A 216 4.84 -1.87 -28.71
N PRO A 217 4.35 -2.29 -27.51
CA PRO A 217 4.40 -3.69 -27.14
C PRO A 217 3.44 -4.48 -28.05
N TYR A 218 3.83 -5.69 -28.45
CA TYR A 218 2.91 -6.60 -29.13
C TYR A 218 1.94 -7.27 -28.15
N LEU A 219 2.26 -7.27 -26.85
CA LEU A 219 1.42 -7.78 -25.79
C LEU A 219 1.49 -6.86 -24.57
N SER A 220 0.34 -6.51 -24.02
CA SER A 220 0.21 -5.79 -22.74
C SER A 220 -0.71 -6.57 -21.82
N ILE A 221 -0.26 -6.86 -20.60
CA ILE A 221 -1.00 -7.67 -19.63
C ILE A 221 -0.60 -7.33 -18.19
N GLY A 222 -1.59 -7.14 -17.31
CA GLY A 222 -1.39 -6.91 -15.88
C GLY A 222 -1.11 -8.18 -15.09
N ASN A 223 -0.17 -9.00 -15.55
CA ASN A 223 0.23 -10.22 -14.85
C ASN A 223 1.73 -10.43 -15.01
N THR A 224 2.48 -10.13 -13.95
CA THR A 224 3.94 -10.20 -13.94
C THR A 224 4.46 -11.62 -14.16
N GLU A 225 3.81 -12.62 -13.57
CA GLU A 225 4.22 -14.02 -13.73
C GLU A 225 4.04 -14.48 -15.18
N PHE A 226 2.95 -14.09 -15.83
CA PHE A 226 2.74 -14.37 -17.24
C PHE A 226 3.83 -13.73 -18.10
N ILE A 227 4.17 -12.47 -17.86
CA ILE A 227 5.24 -11.77 -18.58
C ILE A 227 6.56 -12.53 -18.43
N ILE A 228 6.94 -12.87 -17.20
CA ILE A 228 8.16 -13.60 -16.88
C ILE A 228 8.23 -14.93 -17.65
N ARG A 229 7.12 -15.70 -17.63
CA ARG A 229 7.05 -16.99 -18.36
C ARG A 229 7.18 -16.83 -19.88
N GLN A 230 6.60 -15.76 -20.44
CA GLN A 230 6.72 -15.47 -21.88
C GLN A 230 8.11 -14.97 -22.28
N LEU A 231 8.86 -14.36 -21.38
CA LEU A 231 10.23 -13.91 -21.64
C LEU A 231 11.21 -15.07 -21.70
N ILE A 232 11.06 -16.07 -20.82
CA ILE A 232 12.00 -17.20 -20.75
C ILE A 232 12.09 -17.93 -22.09
N GLY A 233 13.29 -17.96 -22.68
CA GLY A 233 13.56 -18.59 -23.97
C GLY A 233 13.05 -17.82 -25.18
N SER A 234 12.52 -16.60 -25.01
CA SER A 234 12.08 -15.73 -26.11
C SER A 234 13.12 -14.68 -26.47
N SER A 235 12.94 -14.04 -27.64
CA SER A 235 13.70 -12.84 -28.04
C SER A 235 13.09 -11.54 -27.54
N SER A 236 11.96 -11.60 -26.87
CA SER A 236 11.23 -10.41 -26.40
C SER A 236 11.90 -9.79 -25.20
N LEU A 237 11.66 -8.49 -25.04
CA LEU A 237 12.08 -7.71 -23.89
C LEU A 237 10.87 -7.31 -23.03
N SER A 238 11.13 -6.97 -21.79
CA SER A 238 10.15 -6.35 -20.91
C SER A 238 10.80 -5.25 -20.07
N PHE A 239 9.97 -4.56 -19.30
CA PHE A 239 10.39 -3.57 -18.32
C PHE A 239 9.67 -3.85 -17.01
N LEU A 240 10.41 -4.31 -16.01
CA LEU A 240 9.87 -4.83 -14.75
C LEU A 240 10.69 -4.31 -13.54
N PRO A 241 10.09 -4.26 -12.35
CA PRO A 241 10.85 -4.05 -11.12
C PRO A 241 11.87 -5.16 -10.90
N SER A 242 13.08 -4.82 -10.44
CA SER A 242 14.18 -5.77 -10.23
C SER A 242 13.82 -6.92 -9.31
N PHE A 243 13.07 -6.65 -8.23
CA PHE A 243 12.60 -7.70 -7.32
C PHE A 243 11.70 -8.74 -8.00
N ALA A 244 11.00 -8.35 -9.06
CA ALA A 244 10.08 -9.25 -9.76
C ALA A 244 10.82 -10.30 -10.60
N ILE A 245 11.99 -9.96 -11.12
CA ILE A 245 12.82 -10.88 -11.91
C ILE A 245 13.87 -11.61 -11.08
N ALA A 246 14.19 -11.13 -9.87
CA ALA A 246 15.26 -11.67 -9.03
C ALA A 246 15.18 -13.20 -8.78
N PRO A 247 14.01 -13.83 -8.60
CA PRO A 247 13.93 -15.29 -8.46
C PRO A 247 14.39 -16.03 -9.72
N GLU A 248 14.03 -15.53 -10.91
CA GLU A 248 14.39 -16.17 -12.20
C GLU A 248 15.81 -15.79 -12.63
N GLU A 249 16.31 -14.64 -12.23
CA GLU A 249 17.70 -14.24 -12.41
C GLU A 249 18.64 -15.13 -11.60
N LYS A 250 18.31 -15.46 -10.36
CA LYS A 250 19.05 -16.42 -9.53
C LYS A 250 19.10 -17.84 -10.14
N LYS A 251 18.09 -18.19 -10.93
CA LYS A 251 18.04 -19.47 -11.67
C LYS A 251 18.77 -19.39 -13.01
N GLY A 252 19.27 -18.22 -13.41
CA GLY A 252 19.90 -18.00 -14.70
C GLY A 252 18.93 -18.05 -15.90
N LEU A 253 17.64 -17.78 -15.68
CA LEU A 253 16.61 -17.81 -16.72
C LEU A 253 16.33 -16.44 -17.33
N LEU A 254 16.43 -15.39 -16.53
CA LEU A 254 16.31 -13.99 -16.95
C LEU A 254 17.54 -13.19 -16.54
N CYS A 255 17.70 -12.02 -17.12
CA CYS A 255 18.71 -11.04 -16.73
C CYS A 255 18.17 -9.61 -16.86
N ALA A 256 18.64 -8.73 -15.99
CA ALA A 256 18.54 -7.29 -16.19
C ALA A 256 19.53 -6.87 -17.29
N LEU A 257 19.14 -5.93 -18.14
CA LEU A 257 19.97 -5.38 -19.21
C LEU A 257 20.60 -4.06 -18.76
N ASP A 258 21.90 -3.93 -18.99
CA ASP A 258 22.63 -2.69 -18.74
C ASP A 258 22.47 -1.76 -19.94
N VAL A 259 21.55 -0.79 -19.81
CA VAL A 259 21.22 0.18 -20.86
C VAL A 259 21.92 1.50 -20.60
N ASP A 260 22.61 2.02 -21.62
CA ASP A 260 23.43 3.24 -21.52
C ASP A 260 22.58 4.44 -21.03
N GLN A 261 23.09 5.13 -20.00
CA GLN A 261 22.48 6.30 -19.38
C GLN A 261 21.01 6.15 -18.99
N PHE A 262 20.55 4.92 -18.78
CA PHE A 262 19.20 4.63 -18.32
C PHE A 262 19.21 4.12 -16.88
N HIS A 263 18.57 4.85 -16.01
CA HIS A 263 18.32 4.46 -14.62
C HIS A 263 16.92 4.92 -14.22
N MET A 264 16.11 4.01 -13.70
CA MET A 264 14.76 4.34 -13.25
C MET A 264 14.52 3.80 -11.86
N GLN A 265 14.58 4.71 -10.90
CA GLN A 265 14.28 4.42 -9.51
C GLN A 265 12.78 4.57 -9.24
N VAL A 266 12.23 3.60 -8.54
CA VAL A 266 10.88 3.57 -7.99
C VAL A 266 10.97 3.28 -6.50
N TRP A 267 9.87 3.46 -5.77
CA TRP A 267 9.86 3.26 -4.32
C TRP A 267 8.81 2.25 -3.94
N ARG A 268 9.23 1.23 -3.22
CA ARG A 268 8.36 0.28 -2.57
C ARG A 268 7.96 0.85 -1.23
N GLN A 269 6.66 1.10 -1.05
CA GLN A 269 6.15 1.87 0.10
C GLN A 269 4.99 1.15 0.75
N VAL A 270 5.00 1.08 2.09
CA VAL A 270 3.88 0.65 2.91
C VAL A 270 3.32 1.86 3.63
N LEU A 271 2.06 2.16 3.39
CA LEU A 271 1.41 3.37 3.88
C LEU A 271 0.11 3.02 4.60
N HIS A 272 -0.23 3.83 5.60
CA HIS A 272 -1.59 3.91 6.13
C HIS A 272 -2.02 5.37 6.27
N HIS A 273 -3.33 5.62 6.37
CA HIS A 273 -3.82 6.97 6.59
C HIS A 273 -3.43 7.46 7.99
N LYS A 274 -2.99 8.71 8.14
CA LYS A 274 -2.54 9.26 9.43
C LYS A 274 -3.60 9.17 10.52
N ASP A 275 -4.87 9.38 10.14
CA ASP A 275 -6.02 9.35 11.05
C ASP A 275 -6.57 7.92 11.25
N LYS A 276 -5.90 6.91 10.70
CA LYS A 276 -6.27 5.51 10.88
C LYS A 276 -5.75 5.00 12.20
N TRP A 277 -6.65 4.47 13.01
CA TRP A 277 -6.25 3.66 14.16
C TRP A 277 -5.44 2.44 13.68
N VAL A 278 -4.18 2.36 14.08
CA VAL A 278 -3.35 1.18 13.80
C VAL A 278 -3.80 0.05 14.71
N THR A 279 -4.42 -0.96 14.12
CA THR A 279 -4.88 -2.14 14.85
C THR A 279 -3.70 -3.09 15.13
N ARG A 280 -3.90 -4.05 16.05
CA ARG A 280 -2.87 -5.06 16.36
C ARG A 280 -2.53 -5.93 15.15
N GLU A 281 -3.51 -6.21 14.30
CA GLU A 281 -3.34 -6.95 13.05
C GLU A 281 -2.44 -6.17 12.06
N MET A 282 -2.63 -4.85 11.96
CA MET A 282 -1.76 -3.99 11.16
C MET A 282 -0.34 -3.97 11.72
N GLU A 283 -0.17 -3.76 13.02
CA GLU A 283 1.15 -3.70 13.65
C GLU A 283 1.91 -5.02 13.48
N ALA A 284 1.25 -6.14 13.68
CA ALA A 284 1.84 -7.47 13.45
C ALA A 284 2.30 -7.67 11.99
N PHE A 285 1.53 -7.16 11.04
CA PHE A 285 1.89 -7.17 9.63
C PHE A 285 3.09 -6.26 9.34
N PHE A 286 3.13 -5.06 9.92
CA PHE A 286 4.24 -4.13 9.79
C PHE A 286 5.54 -4.72 10.35
N GLN A 287 5.49 -5.38 11.50
CA GLN A 287 6.65 -6.03 12.11
C GLN A 287 7.21 -7.14 11.20
N LEU A 288 6.36 -7.96 10.59
CA LEU A 288 6.80 -8.96 9.63
C LEU A 288 7.46 -8.35 8.40
N LEU A 289 6.89 -7.28 7.85
CA LEU A 289 7.52 -6.59 6.72
C LEU A 289 8.89 -6.02 7.08
N ARG A 290 9.02 -5.38 8.23
CA ARG A 290 10.31 -4.85 8.70
C ARG A 290 11.36 -5.94 8.89
N SER A 291 10.96 -7.12 9.40
CA SER A 291 11.89 -8.24 9.62
C SER A 291 12.43 -8.89 8.36
N GLN A 292 11.77 -8.72 7.21
CA GLN A 292 12.23 -9.24 5.92
C GLN A 292 13.17 -8.27 5.18
N HIS A 293 13.34 -7.05 5.69
CA HIS A 293 14.19 -6.01 5.09
C HIS A 293 15.54 -5.84 5.81
N HIS A 294 15.84 -6.72 6.77
CA HIS A 294 17.15 -6.89 7.40
C HIS A 294 17.79 -8.18 6.89
#